data_d0c4fb66cfa65e13e7a77cbedefdd4b5
#
_entry.id   d0c4fb66cfa65e13e7a77cbedefdd4b5
#
_cell.length_a   1.000
_cell.length_b   1.000
_cell.length_c   1.000
_cell.angle_alpha   90.00
_cell.angle_beta   90.00
_cell.angle_gamma   90.00
#
_symmetry.space_group_name_H-M   'P 1'
#
loop_
_entity.id
_entity.type
_entity.pdbx_description
1 polymer ?
#
loop_
_entity_poly.entity_id
_entity_poly.type
_entity_poly.pdbx_seq_one_letter_code
_entity_poly.pdbx_strand_id
1 'polypeptide(L)'
;MKLYVAPRAPNPRRVTLFIAEKGIPGIELVNVDLGAKEHFAEAYRAKSPLSKVPTLELDDGRFLSESRAICSYLEGLYPTPTLMGDGFEERAFIERADRQVELYFFGAVANCIRHTHPGLAPLEGQQFADFGRAQGDKVRTLGRWFDSELSRQPYVAGERFTIADITLLCALDFARGLMKYRPEDEGLAHLQAWRERMAQRPALQG
;
A
#
# COMPACT_ATOMS: atom_id res chain seq x y z
N MET A 1 -19.22 -9.82 2.94
CA MET A 1 -18.11 -9.59 1.96
C MET A 1 -16.91 -10.44 2.31
N LYS A 2 -16.07 -10.82 1.29
CA LYS A 2 -14.80 -11.54 1.50
C LYS A 2 -13.66 -10.79 0.83
N LEU A 3 -12.53 -10.65 1.53
CA LEU A 3 -11.34 -10.02 1.00
C LEU A 3 -10.25 -11.09 0.79
N TYR A 4 -9.91 -11.35 -0.46
CA TYR A 4 -8.82 -12.24 -0.85
C TYR A 4 -7.48 -11.52 -0.70
N VAL A 5 -6.62 -12.03 0.17
CA VAL A 5 -5.36 -11.40 0.57
C VAL A 5 -4.19 -12.37 0.46
N ALA A 6 -2.99 -11.84 0.41
CA ALA A 6 -1.77 -12.60 0.63
C ALA A 6 -0.98 -11.95 1.78
N PRO A 7 -0.63 -12.69 2.84
CA PRO A 7 0.21 -12.17 3.90
C PRO A 7 1.51 -11.60 3.33
N ARG A 8 2.00 -10.50 3.88
CA ARG A 8 3.21 -9.77 3.46
C ARG A 8 3.12 -9.03 2.12
N ALA A 9 2.04 -9.18 1.34
CA ALA A 9 1.87 -8.37 0.13
C ALA A 9 1.38 -6.96 0.50
N PRO A 10 2.02 -5.89 -0.03
CA PRO A 10 1.75 -4.54 0.44
C PRO A 10 0.37 -4.01 0.03
N ASN A 11 -0.16 -4.41 -1.14
CA ASN A 11 -1.47 -3.96 -1.60
C ASN A 11 -2.65 -4.53 -0.79
N PRO A 12 -2.69 -5.85 -0.47
CA PRO A 12 -3.66 -6.37 0.50
C PRO A 12 -3.56 -5.68 1.87
N ARG A 13 -2.33 -5.43 2.34
CA ARG A 13 -2.12 -4.76 3.62
C ARG A 13 -2.70 -3.34 3.64
N ARG A 14 -2.65 -2.60 2.54
CA ARG A 14 -3.34 -1.30 2.42
C ARG A 14 -4.83 -1.43 2.79
N VAL A 15 -5.51 -2.44 2.24
CA VAL A 15 -6.94 -2.64 2.48
C VAL A 15 -7.20 -3.12 3.90
N THR A 16 -6.43 -4.06 4.43
CA THR A 16 -6.62 -4.54 5.81
C THR A 16 -6.38 -3.44 6.84
N LEU A 17 -5.37 -2.58 6.65
CA LEU A 17 -5.14 -1.41 7.51
C LEU A 17 -6.28 -0.38 7.39
N PHE A 18 -6.78 -0.16 6.19
CA PHE A 18 -7.93 0.73 5.98
C PHE A 18 -9.18 0.21 6.71
N ILE A 19 -9.46 -1.09 6.62
CA ILE A 19 -10.55 -1.75 7.34
C ILE A 19 -10.38 -1.59 8.86
N ALA A 20 -9.18 -1.85 9.38
CA ALA A 20 -8.89 -1.76 10.80
C ALA A 20 -9.00 -0.32 11.33
N GLU A 21 -8.46 0.67 10.61
CA GLU A 21 -8.54 2.09 10.97
C GLU A 21 -9.98 2.62 11.00
N LYS A 22 -10.84 2.09 10.15
CA LYS A 22 -12.27 2.44 10.12
C LYS A 22 -13.13 1.59 11.05
N GLY A 23 -12.58 0.54 11.63
CA GLY A 23 -13.35 -0.42 12.45
C GLY A 23 -14.45 -1.13 11.67
N ILE A 24 -14.23 -1.44 10.38
CA ILE A 24 -15.24 -2.07 9.52
C ILE A 24 -15.42 -3.54 9.93
N PRO A 25 -16.62 -3.95 10.34
CA PRO A 25 -16.87 -5.33 10.76
C PRO A 25 -17.26 -6.23 9.59
N GLY A 26 -17.20 -7.55 9.80
CA GLY A 26 -17.88 -8.55 8.95
C GLY A 26 -17.24 -8.80 7.60
N ILE A 27 -15.97 -8.43 7.41
CA ILE A 27 -15.21 -8.81 6.21
C ILE A 27 -14.36 -10.04 6.54
N GLU A 28 -14.65 -11.15 5.88
CA GLU A 28 -13.89 -12.39 5.96
C GLU A 28 -12.58 -12.26 5.18
N LEU A 29 -11.43 -12.58 5.79
CA LEU A 29 -10.14 -12.61 5.10
C LEU A 29 -9.88 -14.01 4.55
N VAL A 30 -9.69 -14.13 3.24
CA VAL A 30 -9.38 -15.39 2.56
C VAL A 30 -7.94 -15.33 2.05
N ASN A 31 -7.10 -16.22 2.55
CA ASN A 31 -5.71 -16.27 2.13
C ASN A 31 -5.56 -16.86 0.72
N VAL A 32 -4.69 -16.25 -0.09
CA VAL A 32 -4.27 -16.73 -1.42
C VAL A 32 -2.77 -16.97 -1.36
N ASP A 33 -2.34 -18.21 -1.49
CA ASP A 33 -0.93 -18.57 -1.46
C ASP A 33 -0.24 -18.21 -2.78
N LEU A 34 0.50 -17.10 -2.77
CA LEU A 34 1.28 -16.65 -3.92
C LEU A 34 2.47 -17.57 -4.22
N GLY A 35 3.02 -18.24 -3.20
CA GLY A 35 4.11 -19.21 -3.35
C GLY A 35 3.65 -20.46 -4.08
N ALA A 36 2.47 -20.97 -3.75
CA ALA A 36 1.80 -22.07 -4.44
C ALA A 36 1.20 -21.63 -5.79
N LYS A 37 1.29 -20.35 -6.15
CA LYS A 37 0.75 -19.78 -7.39
C LYS A 37 -0.79 -19.89 -7.52
N GLU A 38 -1.51 -19.94 -6.40
CA GLU A 38 -2.98 -20.03 -6.38
C GLU A 38 -3.64 -18.87 -7.16
N HIS A 39 -3.03 -17.69 -7.18
CA HIS A 39 -3.51 -16.54 -7.93
C HIS A 39 -3.54 -16.74 -9.45
N PHE A 40 -2.86 -17.76 -9.98
CA PHE A 40 -2.92 -18.15 -11.40
C PHE A 40 -3.91 -19.28 -11.69
N ALA A 41 -4.48 -19.91 -10.65
CA ALA A 41 -5.51 -20.93 -10.84
C ALA A 41 -6.76 -20.33 -11.50
N GLU A 42 -7.46 -21.12 -12.33
CA GLU A 42 -8.67 -20.70 -13.04
C GLU A 42 -9.74 -20.17 -12.08
N ALA A 43 -9.95 -20.86 -10.96
CA ALA A 43 -10.89 -20.47 -9.93
C ALA A 43 -10.62 -19.09 -9.31
N TYR A 44 -9.34 -18.67 -9.20
CA TYR A 44 -9.00 -17.33 -8.75
C TYR A 44 -9.05 -16.31 -9.90
N ARG A 45 -8.62 -16.68 -11.10
CA ARG A 45 -8.68 -15.82 -12.29
C ARG A 45 -10.10 -15.41 -12.65
N ALA A 46 -11.09 -16.27 -12.38
CA ALA A 46 -12.50 -15.89 -12.49
C ALA A 46 -12.91 -14.73 -11.57
N LYS A 47 -12.21 -14.55 -10.44
CA LYS A 47 -12.42 -13.45 -9.48
C LYS A 47 -11.54 -12.23 -9.78
N SER A 48 -10.31 -12.46 -10.21
CA SER A 48 -9.29 -11.45 -10.51
C SER A 48 -8.60 -11.80 -11.84
N PRO A 49 -9.12 -11.30 -12.97
CA PRO A 49 -8.60 -11.66 -14.31
C PRO A 49 -7.11 -11.34 -14.50
N LEU A 50 -6.60 -10.31 -13.80
CA LEU A 50 -5.19 -9.95 -13.81
C LEU A 50 -4.35 -10.76 -12.81
N SER A 51 -4.94 -11.75 -12.12
CA SER A 51 -4.24 -12.60 -11.15
C SER A 51 -3.55 -11.78 -10.04
N LYS A 52 -4.21 -10.76 -9.52
CA LYS A 52 -3.66 -9.87 -8.48
C LYS A 52 -4.45 -9.99 -7.17
N VAL A 53 -3.76 -9.72 -6.08
CA VAL A 53 -4.34 -9.51 -4.75
C VAL A 53 -4.11 -8.05 -4.34
N PRO A 54 -5.04 -7.42 -3.59
CA PRO A 54 -6.30 -7.97 -3.08
C PRO A 54 -7.43 -8.00 -4.11
N THR A 55 -8.46 -8.79 -3.81
CA THR A 55 -9.76 -8.78 -4.50
C THR A 55 -10.86 -8.84 -3.45
N LEU A 56 -11.86 -7.98 -3.53
CA LEU A 56 -13.04 -7.95 -2.66
C LEU A 56 -14.22 -8.64 -3.39
N GLU A 57 -14.78 -9.67 -2.77
CA GLU A 57 -16.05 -10.27 -3.16
C GLU A 57 -17.18 -9.59 -2.40
N LEU A 58 -18.09 -8.99 -3.14
CA LEU A 58 -19.26 -8.32 -2.60
C LEU A 58 -20.37 -9.32 -2.26
N ASP A 59 -21.35 -8.91 -1.47
CA ASP A 59 -22.46 -9.80 -1.06
C ASP A 59 -23.38 -10.18 -2.23
N ASP A 60 -23.35 -9.43 -3.33
CA ASP A 60 -24.07 -9.74 -4.58
C ASP A 60 -23.27 -10.61 -5.56
N GLY A 61 -22.09 -11.09 -5.15
CA GLY A 61 -21.23 -11.98 -5.94
C GLY A 61 -20.32 -11.28 -6.95
N ARG A 62 -20.35 -9.95 -7.06
CA ARG A 62 -19.39 -9.20 -7.89
C ARG A 62 -18.03 -9.14 -7.22
N PHE A 63 -16.98 -9.01 -8.05
CA PHE A 63 -15.60 -8.87 -7.60
C PHE A 63 -15.06 -7.48 -7.92
N LEU A 64 -14.39 -6.87 -6.94
CA LEU A 64 -13.70 -5.59 -7.09
C LEU A 64 -12.21 -5.81 -6.81
N SER A 65 -11.37 -5.54 -7.80
CA SER A 65 -9.91 -5.53 -7.66
C SER A 65 -9.39 -4.10 -7.48
N GLU A 66 -8.06 -3.95 -7.38
CA GLU A 66 -7.33 -2.73 -7.07
C GLU A 66 -7.56 -2.22 -5.64
N SER A 67 -6.50 -2.30 -4.82
CA SER A 67 -6.57 -1.96 -3.40
C SER A 67 -7.11 -0.54 -3.15
N ARG A 68 -6.79 0.42 -4.02
CA ARG A 68 -7.27 1.79 -3.91
C ARG A 68 -8.77 1.90 -4.23
N ALA A 69 -9.24 1.17 -5.24
CA ALA A 69 -10.66 1.12 -5.58
C ALA A 69 -11.49 0.43 -4.47
N ILE A 70 -10.95 -0.65 -3.89
CA ILE A 70 -11.56 -1.33 -2.74
C ILE A 70 -11.69 -0.36 -1.55
N CYS A 71 -10.62 0.39 -1.20
CA CYS A 71 -10.69 1.39 -0.14
C CYS A 71 -11.73 2.48 -0.46
N SER A 72 -11.85 2.94 -1.71
CA SER A 72 -12.87 3.93 -2.11
C SER A 72 -14.29 3.38 -1.96
N TYR A 73 -14.50 2.12 -2.32
CA TYR A 73 -15.79 1.45 -2.14
C TYR A 73 -16.17 1.36 -0.65
N LEU A 74 -15.22 0.93 0.18
CA LEU A 74 -15.40 0.81 1.62
C LEU A 74 -15.61 2.18 2.28
N GLU A 75 -14.93 3.23 1.81
CA GLU A 75 -15.16 4.61 2.27
C GLU A 75 -16.60 5.05 2.02
N GLY A 76 -17.16 4.72 0.85
CA GLY A 76 -18.55 5.02 0.49
C GLY A 76 -19.58 4.29 1.38
N LEU A 77 -19.28 3.03 1.75
CA LEU A 77 -20.16 2.26 2.64
C LEU A 77 -20.04 2.67 4.11
N TYR A 78 -18.85 3.05 4.55
CA TYR A 78 -18.52 3.41 5.93
C TYR A 78 -17.84 4.78 5.95
N PRO A 79 -18.59 5.89 5.80
CA PRO A 79 -17.97 7.21 5.62
C PRO A 79 -17.27 7.74 6.88
N THR A 80 -17.57 7.22 8.06
CA THR A 80 -17.00 7.68 9.34
C THR A 80 -16.16 6.59 10.02
N PRO A 81 -14.95 6.92 10.52
CA PRO A 81 -14.20 8.16 10.26
C PRO A 81 -13.78 8.28 8.79
N THR A 82 -13.77 9.49 8.22
CA THR A 82 -13.32 9.67 6.86
C THR A 82 -11.78 9.56 6.77
N LEU A 83 -11.30 8.74 5.84
CA LEU A 83 -9.87 8.62 5.51
C LEU A 83 -9.54 9.19 4.12
N MET A 84 -10.57 9.58 3.35
CA MET A 84 -10.42 10.10 2.00
C MET A 84 -10.90 11.55 1.85
N GLY A 85 -11.34 12.18 2.95
CA GLY A 85 -11.70 13.59 2.99
C GLY A 85 -13.20 13.87 2.96
N ASP A 86 -13.56 15.01 3.53
CA ASP A 86 -14.88 15.59 3.49
C ASP A 86 -14.93 16.67 2.40
N GLY A 87 -15.96 16.62 1.58
CA GLY A 87 -16.11 17.56 0.46
C GLY A 87 -15.12 17.32 -0.69
N PHE A 88 -15.29 18.04 -1.76
CA PHE A 88 -14.56 17.82 -3.01
C PHE A 88 -13.11 18.30 -2.94
N GLU A 89 -12.87 19.40 -2.25
CA GLU A 89 -11.55 20.03 -2.17
C GLU A 89 -10.57 19.17 -1.34
N GLU A 90 -10.92 18.83 -0.11
CA GLU A 90 -10.09 17.98 0.74
C GLU A 90 -9.83 16.63 0.07
N ARG A 91 -10.85 16.02 -0.54
CA ARG A 91 -10.70 14.77 -1.30
C ARG A 91 -9.66 14.88 -2.40
N ALA A 92 -9.65 16.00 -3.15
CA ALA A 92 -8.69 16.22 -4.21
C ALA A 92 -7.25 16.32 -3.69
N PHE A 93 -7.03 16.99 -2.56
CA PHE A 93 -5.69 17.10 -1.95
C PHE A 93 -5.21 15.77 -1.36
N ILE A 94 -6.08 15.02 -0.69
CA ILE A 94 -5.74 13.68 -0.19
C ILE A 94 -5.46 12.73 -1.35
N GLU A 95 -6.29 12.73 -2.39
CA GLU A 95 -6.07 11.91 -3.59
C GLU A 95 -4.75 12.26 -4.26
N ARG A 96 -4.42 13.55 -4.40
CA ARG A 96 -3.11 13.97 -4.93
C ARG A 96 -1.97 13.37 -4.12
N ALA A 97 -2.03 13.49 -2.78
CA ALA A 97 -0.97 12.99 -1.90
C ALA A 97 -0.85 11.45 -2.02
N ASP A 98 -1.98 10.74 -2.01
CA ASP A 98 -2.01 9.28 -2.18
C ASP A 98 -1.46 8.85 -3.54
N ARG A 99 -1.81 9.56 -4.64
CA ARG A 99 -1.24 9.29 -5.98
C ARG A 99 0.26 9.57 -6.04
N GLN A 100 0.75 10.60 -5.36
CA GLN A 100 2.18 10.89 -5.29
C GLN A 100 2.94 9.75 -4.58
N VAL A 101 2.40 9.23 -3.49
CA VAL A 101 2.96 8.04 -2.84
C VAL A 101 2.92 6.84 -3.77
N GLU A 102 1.76 6.50 -4.31
CA GLU A 102 1.55 5.26 -5.06
C GLU A 102 2.35 5.23 -6.37
N LEU A 103 2.21 6.27 -7.20
CA LEU A 103 2.80 6.29 -8.53
C LEU A 103 4.31 6.52 -8.50
N TYR A 104 4.79 7.35 -7.58
CA TYR A 104 6.20 7.72 -7.57
C TYR A 104 7.00 6.88 -6.57
N PHE A 105 6.65 6.89 -5.28
CA PHE A 105 7.44 6.19 -4.28
C PHE A 105 7.21 4.68 -4.31
N PHE A 106 5.96 4.25 -4.17
CA PHE A 106 5.61 2.83 -4.15
C PHE A 106 5.93 2.15 -5.49
N GLY A 107 5.65 2.82 -6.61
CA GLY A 107 6.04 2.33 -7.94
C GLY A 107 7.54 2.11 -8.07
N ALA A 108 8.35 3.06 -7.58
CA ALA A 108 9.81 2.92 -7.59
C ALA A 108 10.28 1.78 -6.67
N VAL A 109 9.72 1.66 -5.46
CA VAL A 109 10.00 0.53 -4.53
C VAL A 109 9.67 -0.81 -5.20
N ALA A 110 8.48 -0.93 -5.77
CA ALA A 110 8.04 -2.16 -6.43
C ALA A 110 8.96 -2.54 -7.61
N ASN A 111 9.30 -1.58 -8.46
CA ASN A 111 10.19 -1.81 -9.60
C ASN A 111 11.61 -2.13 -9.18
N CYS A 112 12.16 -1.47 -8.14
CA CYS A 112 13.45 -1.83 -7.60
C CYS A 112 13.47 -3.29 -7.14
N ILE A 113 12.52 -3.68 -6.29
CA ILE A 113 12.44 -5.03 -5.74
C ILE A 113 12.24 -6.07 -6.85
N ARG A 114 11.33 -5.83 -7.79
CA ARG A 114 11.03 -6.76 -8.89
C ARG A 114 12.24 -7.04 -9.76
N HIS A 115 13.09 -6.05 -10.00
CA HIS A 115 14.23 -6.16 -10.91
C HIS A 115 15.58 -6.40 -10.22
N THR A 116 15.62 -6.42 -8.86
CA THR A 116 16.87 -6.70 -8.12
C THR A 116 16.76 -7.85 -7.12
N HIS A 117 15.56 -8.16 -6.61
CA HIS A 117 15.41 -9.20 -5.58
C HIS A 117 15.26 -10.58 -6.23
N PRO A 118 16.18 -11.55 -5.92
CA PRO A 118 16.19 -12.85 -6.60
C PRO A 118 14.91 -13.67 -6.38
N GLY A 119 14.27 -13.52 -5.23
CA GLY A 119 12.98 -14.19 -4.92
C GLY A 119 11.81 -13.78 -5.82
N LEU A 120 11.94 -12.66 -6.57
CA LEU A 120 10.90 -12.21 -7.51
C LEU A 120 11.23 -12.54 -8.98
N ALA A 121 12.40 -13.07 -9.27
CA ALA A 121 12.77 -13.49 -10.64
C ALA A 121 11.72 -14.42 -11.29
N PRO A 122 11.15 -15.42 -10.59
CA PRO A 122 10.13 -16.30 -11.18
C PRO A 122 8.82 -15.59 -11.56
N LEU A 123 8.56 -14.40 -11.01
CA LEU A 123 7.34 -13.62 -11.28
C LEU A 123 7.52 -12.61 -12.42
N GLU A 124 8.78 -12.17 -12.67
CA GLU A 124 9.08 -11.17 -13.70
C GLU A 124 9.50 -11.79 -15.04
N GLY A 125 9.88 -13.07 -15.07
CA GLY A 125 10.46 -13.70 -16.25
C GLY A 125 11.88 -13.21 -16.52
N GLN A 126 12.08 -11.93 -16.79
CA GLN A 126 13.40 -11.30 -16.96
C GLN A 126 13.55 -10.09 -16.03
N GLN A 127 14.61 -10.08 -15.24
CA GLN A 127 14.98 -8.95 -14.40
C GLN A 127 16.01 -8.06 -15.11
N PHE A 128 15.81 -6.73 -15.00
CA PHE A 128 16.71 -5.70 -15.53
C PHE A 128 17.37 -4.97 -14.36
N ALA A 129 18.51 -5.47 -13.91
CA ALA A 129 19.16 -5.01 -12.68
C ALA A 129 19.54 -3.52 -12.71
N ASP A 130 19.98 -2.97 -13.86
CA ASP A 130 20.27 -1.54 -14.00
C ASP A 130 19.04 -0.67 -13.80
N PHE A 131 17.92 -1.06 -14.40
CA PHE A 131 16.65 -0.40 -14.18
C PHE A 131 16.24 -0.47 -12.70
N GLY A 132 16.35 -1.65 -12.08
CA GLY A 132 16.03 -1.83 -10.67
C GLY A 132 16.91 -0.95 -9.76
N ARG A 133 18.20 -0.82 -10.02
CA ARG A 133 19.10 0.08 -9.29
C ARG A 133 18.69 1.55 -9.45
N ALA A 134 18.41 2.00 -10.67
CA ALA A 134 17.94 3.36 -10.93
C ALA A 134 16.63 3.67 -10.19
N GLN A 135 15.73 2.69 -10.07
CA GLN A 135 14.52 2.84 -9.24
C GLN A 135 14.86 2.94 -7.74
N GLY A 136 15.87 2.21 -7.26
CA GLY A 136 16.38 2.35 -5.89
C GLY A 136 16.91 3.75 -5.58
N ASP A 137 17.65 4.38 -6.50
CA ASP A 137 18.10 5.76 -6.37
C ASP A 137 16.92 6.75 -6.34
N LYS A 138 15.88 6.48 -7.14
CA LYS A 138 14.63 7.24 -7.11
C LYS A 138 13.92 7.12 -5.77
N VAL A 139 13.89 5.94 -5.15
CA VAL A 139 13.35 5.74 -3.79
C VAL A 139 14.07 6.63 -2.78
N ARG A 140 15.41 6.71 -2.81
CA ARG A 140 16.19 7.57 -1.91
C ARG A 140 15.85 9.06 -2.11
N THR A 141 15.75 9.49 -3.37
CA THR A 141 15.38 10.87 -3.70
C THR A 141 13.98 11.22 -3.19
N LEU A 142 13.01 10.34 -3.40
CA LEU A 142 11.65 10.54 -2.93
C LEU A 142 11.53 10.42 -1.40
N GLY A 143 12.33 9.57 -0.77
CA GLY A 143 12.43 9.52 0.70
C GLY A 143 12.84 10.85 1.30
N ARG A 144 13.86 11.52 0.72
CA ARG A 144 14.26 12.89 1.13
C ARG A 144 13.14 13.91 0.92
N TRP A 145 12.39 13.78 -0.18
CA TRP A 145 11.24 14.65 -0.42
C TRP A 145 10.14 14.44 0.64
N PHE A 146 9.77 13.20 0.96
CA PHE A 146 8.79 12.92 2.01
C PHE A 146 9.28 13.38 3.39
N ASP A 147 10.57 13.23 3.70
CA ASP A 147 11.15 13.75 4.94
C ASP A 147 10.96 15.26 5.05
N SER A 148 11.24 16.01 3.96
CA SER A 148 11.02 17.45 3.89
C SER A 148 9.54 17.83 4.01
N GLU A 149 8.62 17.09 3.38
CA GLU A 149 7.18 17.34 3.56
C GLU A 149 6.74 17.13 5.01
N LEU A 150 7.17 16.01 5.61
CA LEU A 150 6.83 15.63 6.98
C LEU A 150 7.52 16.49 8.06
N SER A 151 8.50 17.31 7.70
CA SER A 151 9.03 18.34 8.59
C SER A 151 8.07 19.54 8.80
N ARG A 152 7.10 19.70 7.89
CA ARG A 152 6.16 20.85 7.87
C ARG A 152 4.74 20.47 8.26
N GLN A 153 4.41 19.18 8.23
CA GLN A 153 3.07 18.69 8.52
C GLN A 153 3.13 17.30 9.18
N PRO A 154 2.17 16.97 10.05
CA PRO A 154 2.21 15.71 10.80
C PRO A 154 1.92 14.46 9.97
N TYR A 155 1.17 14.58 8.88
CA TYR A 155 0.77 13.47 8.04
C TYR A 155 1.01 13.76 6.55
N VAL A 156 0.95 12.72 5.71
CA VAL A 156 1.30 12.80 4.28
C VAL A 156 0.43 13.79 3.51
N ALA A 157 -0.84 13.90 3.87
CA ALA A 157 -1.79 14.79 3.22
C ALA A 157 -2.12 16.06 4.04
N GLY A 158 -1.42 16.35 5.13
CA GLY A 158 -1.62 17.54 5.96
C GLY A 158 -1.81 17.22 7.44
N GLU A 159 -2.90 17.74 8.05
CA GLU A 159 -3.07 17.79 9.50
C GLU A 159 -3.60 16.50 10.14
N ARG A 160 -4.17 15.59 9.36
CA ARG A 160 -4.77 14.36 9.87
C ARG A 160 -4.36 13.11 9.09
N PHE A 161 -4.48 11.98 9.75
CA PHE A 161 -4.24 10.67 9.16
C PHE A 161 -5.24 10.34 8.05
N THR A 162 -4.77 9.85 6.91
CA THR A 162 -5.55 9.56 5.71
C THR A 162 -5.07 8.29 5.01
N ILE A 163 -5.75 7.93 3.91
CA ILE A 163 -5.32 6.83 3.03
C ILE A 163 -3.89 7.01 2.51
N ALA A 164 -3.41 8.25 2.34
CA ALA A 164 -2.05 8.53 1.87
C ALA A 164 -0.99 8.04 2.88
N ASP A 165 -1.27 8.14 4.19
CA ASP A 165 -0.40 7.60 5.23
C ASP A 165 -0.37 6.06 5.20
N ILE A 166 -1.52 5.42 5.01
CA ILE A 166 -1.59 3.96 4.87
C ILE A 166 -0.76 3.51 3.66
N THR A 167 -0.87 4.21 2.54
CA THR A 167 -0.13 3.89 1.32
C THR A 167 1.38 4.04 1.52
N LEU A 168 1.83 5.15 2.14
CA LEU A 168 3.26 5.38 2.41
C LEU A 168 3.80 4.34 3.40
N LEU A 169 3.05 3.99 4.44
CA LEU A 169 3.45 2.98 5.41
C LEU A 169 3.63 1.61 4.75
N CYS A 170 2.68 1.18 3.92
CA CYS A 170 2.79 -0.08 3.18
C CYS A 170 4.00 -0.10 2.25
N ALA A 171 4.24 1.00 1.53
CA ALA A 171 5.38 1.13 0.62
C ALA A 171 6.72 1.12 1.37
N LEU A 172 6.80 1.86 2.48
CA LEU A 172 8.02 1.96 3.29
C LEU A 172 8.36 0.64 3.97
N ASP A 173 7.37 -0.07 4.54
CA ASP A 173 7.59 -1.37 5.15
C ASP A 173 7.99 -2.43 4.11
N PHE A 174 7.47 -2.36 2.91
CA PHE A 174 7.88 -3.21 1.79
C PHE A 174 9.34 -2.94 1.39
N ALA A 175 9.72 -1.66 1.31
CA ALA A 175 11.10 -1.25 1.07
C ALA A 175 12.05 -1.73 2.19
N ARG A 176 11.67 -1.55 3.46
CA ARG A 176 12.45 -2.06 4.61
C ARG A 176 12.65 -3.56 4.56
N GLY A 177 11.62 -4.30 4.18
CA GLY A 177 11.66 -5.77 4.13
C GLY A 177 12.61 -6.30 3.06
N LEU A 178 12.46 -5.85 1.83
CA LEU A 178 13.11 -6.46 0.67
C LEU A 178 14.27 -5.64 0.08
N MET A 179 14.24 -4.31 0.19
CA MET A 179 15.36 -3.44 -0.24
C MET A 179 16.34 -3.13 0.89
N LYS A 180 15.99 -3.42 2.15
CA LYS A 180 16.69 -2.98 3.36
C LYS A 180 16.81 -1.45 3.47
N TYR A 181 15.90 -0.73 2.82
CA TYR A 181 15.82 0.71 2.89
C TYR A 181 15.23 1.14 4.23
N ARG A 182 15.98 1.94 4.98
CA ARG A 182 15.58 2.47 6.30
C ARG A 182 15.80 3.97 6.35
N PRO A 183 14.78 4.77 6.70
CA PRO A 183 14.92 6.22 6.84
C PRO A 183 16.02 6.62 7.80
N GLU A 184 16.19 5.91 8.92
CA GLU A 184 17.22 6.14 9.92
C GLU A 184 18.64 6.01 9.35
N ASP A 185 18.89 5.08 8.45
CA ASP A 185 20.21 4.87 7.83
C ASP A 185 20.53 5.98 6.81
N GLU A 186 19.52 6.71 6.33
CA GLU A 186 19.64 7.79 5.36
C GLU A 186 19.58 9.19 6.04
N GLY A 187 19.49 9.24 7.37
CA GLY A 187 19.39 10.50 8.13
C GLY A 187 18.05 11.22 8.00
N LEU A 188 16.97 10.50 7.62
CA LEU A 188 15.64 11.05 7.36
C LEU A 188 14.82 11.06 8.66
N ALA A 189 15.11 12.01 9.55
CA ALA A 189 14.59 12.04 10.90
C ALA A 189 13.06 12.25 10.98
N HIS A 190 12.48 13.07 10.08
CA HIS A 190 11.05 13.35 10.08
C HIS A 190 10.25 12.17 9.53
N LEU A 191 10.74 11.52 8.47
CA LEU A 191 10.13 10.32 7.92
C LEU A 191 10.20 9.16 8.92
N GLN A 192 11.32 9.02 9.66
CA GLN A 192 11.46 8.04 10.72
C GLN A 192 10.48 8.32 11.87
N ALA A 193 10.43 9.55 12.38
CA ALA A 193 9.50 9.93 13.44
C ALA A 193 8.03 9.75 13.04
N TRP A 194 7.68 10.06 11.79
CA TRP A 194 6.36 9.77 11.25
C TRP A 194 6.08 8.26 11.28
N ARG A 195 7.00 7.42 10.81
CA ARG A 195 6.82 5.97 10.81
C ARG A 195 6.64 5.40 12.23
N GLU A 196 7.38 5.91 13.21
CA GLU A 196 7.25 5.53 14.62
C GLU A 196 5.87 5.87 15.16
N ARG A 197 5.34 7.06 14.85
CA ARG A 197 3.96 7.41 15.20
C ARG A 197 2.94 6.48 14.54
N MET A 198 3.14 6.12 13.27
CA MET A 198 2.27 5.16 12.59
C MET A 198 2.27 3.80 13.30
N ALA A 199 3.45 3.31 13.71
CA ALA A 199 3.57 2.04 14.42
C ALA A 199 2.85 1.98 15.77
N GLN A 200 2.53 3.14 16.38
CA GLN A 200 1.78 3.22 17.64
C GLN A 200 0.26 3.21 17.46
N ARG A 201 -0.24 3.25 16.23
CA ARG A 201 -1.69 3.24 15.97
C ARG A 201 -2.30 1.88 16.31
N PRO A 202 -3.46 1.84 17.01
CA PRO A 202 -4.08 0.57 17.43
C PRO A 202 -4.33 -0.41 16.28
N ALA A 203 -4.73 0.08 15.12
CA ALA A 203 -4.97 -0.75 13.93
C ALA A 203 -3.71 -1.47 13.37
N LEU A 204 -2.51 -1.09 13.85
CA LEU A 204 -1.23 -1.68 13.42
C LEU A 204 -0.65 -2.65 14.45
N GLN A 205 -1.28 -2.77 15.61
CA GLN A 205 -0.84 -3.62 16.73
C GLN A 205 -1.57 -4.95 16.80
N GLY A 206 -2.55 -5.20 15.90
CA GLY A 206 -3.37 -6.41 15.82
C GLY A 206 -2.90 -7.43 14.78
#